data_23b3f30ffe4f6725442aa77c14cf065b
#
_entry.id   23b3f30ffe4f6725442aa77c14cf065b
#
_cell.length_a   1.000
_cell.length_b   1.000
_cell.length_c   1.000
_cell.angle_alpha   90.00
_cell.angle_beta   90.00
_cell.angle_gamma   90.00
#
_symmetry.space_group_name_H-M   'P 1'
#
loop_
_entity.id
_entity.type
_entity.pdbx_description
1 polymer ?
#
loop_
_entity_poly.entity_id
_entity_poly.type
_entity_poly.pdbx_seq_one_letter_code
_entity_poly.pdbx_strand_id
1 'polypeptide(L)'
;ADRLRVKKTTVYELIKRGELSSSKIGKQLRISEEQLAEYLKGTVSDSEQRPASPDFRPESSLLKRDYLLNSSGLIISGQAPSVMELLMGQMAAHPLGLPILHSHMNSYNGLYSLYFGKVHAAAAGVFAEDITPLLPGIPLALLTLYEFTLGLYIKEGNPKDISGIQDLTRKDIILANREKGSTS
;
A
#
# COMPACT_ATOMS: atom_id res chain seq x y z
N ALA A 1 -20.07 27.37 -4.14
CA ALA A 1 -19.13 27.24 -3.02
C ALA A 1 -19.86 26.75 -1.79
N ASP A 2 -20.92 27.40 -1.34
CA ASP A 2 -21.62 27.05 -0.08
C ASP A 2 -22.25 25.65 -0.12
N ARG A 3 -22.88 25.25 -1.22
CA ARG A 3 -23.47 23.92 -1.41
C ARG A 3 -22.44 22.78 -1.50
N LEU A 4 -21.25 23.07 -2.05
CA LEU A 4 -20.14 22.12 -2.14
C LEU A 4 -19.24 22.15 -0.89
N ARG A 5 -19.49 23.08 0.04
CA ARG A 5 -18.65 23.32 1.24
C ARG A 5 -17.16 23.49 0.94
N VAL A 6 -16.83 24.09 -0.21
CA VAL A 6 -15.47 24.38 -0.63
C VAL A 6 -15.25 25.87 -0.86
N LYS A 7 -13.98 26.30 -0.85
CA LYS A 7 -13.61 27.70 -1.10
C LYS A 7 -13.95 28.10 -2.54
N LYS A 8 -14.23 29.40 -2.78
CA LYS A 8 -14.53 29.92 -4.12
C LYS A 8 -13.39 29.63 -5.12
N THR A 9 -12.14 29.69 -4.68
CA THR A 9 -10.95 29.36 -5.48
C THR A 9 -11.02 27.93 -6.01
N THR A 10 -11.40 26.96 -5.20
CA THR A 10 -11.55 25.56 -5.60
C THR A 10 -12.63 25.37 -6.67
N VAL A 11 -13.74 26.12 -6.57
CA VAL A 11 -14.79 26.08 -7.60
C VAL A 11 -14.26 26.60 -8.94
N TYR A 12 -13.46 27.67 -8.95
CA TYR A 12 -12.84 28.17 -10.18
C TYR A 12 -11.83 27.18 -10.77
N GLU A 13 -11.09 26.47 -9.94
CA GLU A 13 -10.18 25.41 -10.40
C GLU A 13 -10.92 24.23 -11.03
N LEU A 14 -12.04 23.79 -10.44
CA LEU A 14 -12.89 22.74 -11.01
C LEU A 14 -13.46 23.14 -12.38
N ILE A 15 -13.88 24.40 -12.52
CA ILE A 15 -14.34 24.94 -13.81
C ILE A 15 -13.19 24.99 -14.83
N LYS A 16 -12.00 25.43 -14.41
CA LYS A 16 -10.81 25.51 -15.28
C LYS A 16 -10.33 24.13 -15.76
N ARG A 17 -10.50 23.10 -14.94
CA ARG A 17 -10.20 21.69 -15.29
C ARG A 17 -11.28 21.04 -16.13
N GLY A 18 -12.42 21.71 -16.33
CA GLY A 18 -13.55 21.13 -17.07
C GLY A 18 -14.38 20.13 -16.29
N GLU A 19 -14.07 19.94 -15.00
CA GLU A 19 -14.77 19.00 -14.13
C GLU A 19 -16.17 19.50 -13.74
N LEU A 20 -16.33 20.82 -13.64
CA LEU A 20 -17.60 21.46 -13.30
C LEU A 20 -18.02 22.39 -14.43
N SER A 21 -19.14 22.08 -15.08
CA SER A 21 -19.72 22.93 -16.14
C SER A 21 -20.23 24.24 -15.55
N SER A 22 -20.02 25.33 -16.28
CA SER A 22 -20.50 26.67 -15.89
C SER A 22 -21.02 27.46 -17.08
N SER A 23 -22.00 28.30 -16.86
CA SER A 23 -22.55 29.21 -17.86
C SER A 23 -22.06 30.64 -17.62
N LYS A 24 -21.57 31.32 -18.67
CA LYS A 24 -21.15 32.70 -18.60
C LYS A 24 -22.32 33.61 -18.91
N ILE A 25 -22.79 34.34 -17.92
CA ILE A 25 -23.84 35.37 -18.11
C ILE A 25 -23.24 36.75 -17.89
N GLY A 26 -22.98 37.44 -18.97
CA GLY A 26 -22.27 38.73 -18.95
C GLY A 26 -20.79 38.55 -18.51
N LYS A 27 -20.41 39.25 -17.45
CA LYS A 27 -19.06 39.19 -16.87
C LYS A 27 -18.93 38.16 -15.71
N GLN A 28 -20.02 37.45 -15.39
CA GLN A 28 -20.04 36.50 -14.25
C GLN A 28 -20.22 35.06 -14.71
N LEU A 29 -19.47 34.16 -14.07
CA LEU A 29 -19.68 32.69 -14.19
C LEU A 29 -20.78 32.28 -13.21
N ARG A 30 -21.78 31.57 -13.72
CA ARG A 30 -22.86 30.96 -12.92
C ARG A 30 -22.92 29.49 -13.17
N ILE A 31 -23.28 28.75 -12.13
CA ILE A 31 -23.48 27.30 -12.17
C ILE A 31 -24.95 27.07 -11.86
N SER A 32 -25.67 26.38 -12.78
CA SER A 32 -27.06 26.00 -12.55
C SER A 32 -27.15 24.85 -11.56
N GLU A 33 -28.33 24.64 -10.98
CA GLU A 33 -28.55 23.50 -10.08
C GLU A 33 -28.40 22.17 -10.81
N GLU A 34 -28.77 22.11 -12.09
CA GLU A 34 -28.62 20.95 -12.94
C GLU A 34 -27.14 20.61 -13.19
N GLN A 35 -26.30 21.60 -13.50
CA GLN A 35 -24.87 21.43 -13.67
C GLN A 35 -24.18 20.98 -12.37
N LEU A 36 -24.64 21.48 -11.24
CA LEU A 36 -24.15 21.05 -9.94
C LEU A 36 -24.59 19.61 -9.60
N ALA A 37 -25.84 19.27 -9.92
CA ALA A 37 -26.37 17.92 -9.70
C ALA A 37 -25.68 16.89 -10.61
N GLU A 38 -25.36 17.27 -11.85
CA GLU A 38 -24.60 16.42 -12.77
C GLU A 38 -23.17 16.18 -12.26
N TYR A 39 -22.48 17.22 -11.80
CA TYR A 39 -21.19 17.08 -11.15
C TYR A 39 -21.22 16.16 -9.93
N LEU A 40 -22.23 16.33 -9.05
CA LEU A 40 -22.39 15.48 -7.87
C LEU A 40 -22.76 14.03 -8.25
N LYS A 41 -23.55 13.81 -9.27
CA LYS A 41 -23.82 12.46 -9.80
C LYS A 41 -22.57 11.82 -10.40
N GLY A 42 -21.77 12.57 -11.15
CA GLY A 42 -20.49 12.12 -11.68
C GLY A 42 -19.51 11.71 -10.58
N THR A 43 -19.48 12.46 -9.47
CA THR A 43 -18.61 12.14 -8.32
C THR A 43 -19.11 10.95 -7.48
N VAL A 44 -20.42 10.69 -7.46
CA VAL A 44 -21.03 9.54 -6.72
C VAL A 44 -21.04 8.29 -7.58
N SER A 45 -21.11 8.42 -8.91
CA SER A 45 -21.08 7.28 -9.84
C SER A 45 -19.68 6.69 -10.04
N ASP A 46 -18.64 7.38 -9.63
CA ASP A 46 -17.25 6.94 -9.79
C ASP A 46 -16.83 5.92 -8.73
N SER A 47 -17.71 5.57 -7.76
CA SER A 47 -17.44 4.52 -6.76
C SER A 47 -17.99 3.14 -7.13
N GLU A 48 -18.81 3.01 -8.17
CA GLU A 48 -19.49 1.72 -8.48
C GLU A 48 -19.50 1.33 -9.96
N GLN A 49 -18.61 1.51 -10.80
CA GLN A 49 -18.48 0.90 -12.14
C GLN A 49 -17.76 1.82 -13.11
N ARG A 50 -16.43 1.86 -13.01
CA ARG A 50 -15.65 2.09 -14.23
C ARG A 50 -15.42 0.73 -14.89
N PRO A 51 -15.90 0.50 -16.11
CA PRO A 51 -15.31 -0.54 -16.92
C PRO A 51 -13.83 -0.16 -17.11
N ALA A 52 -12.93 -1.07 -16.78
CA ALA A 52 -11.50 -0.88 -16.99
C ALA A 52 -11.26 -0.46 -18.43
N SER A 53 -10.89 0.79 -18.66
CA SER A 53 -10.42 1.23 -19.97
C SER A 53 -9.15 0.46 -20.28
N PRO A 54 -9.09 -0.35 -21.35
CA PRO A 54 -7.95 -1.24 -21.63
C PRO A 54 -6.64 -0.53 -21.93
N ASP A 55 -6.65 0.80 -22.09
CA ASP A 55 -5.50 1.57 -22.56
C ASP A 55 -4.79 2.47 -21.55
N PHE A 56 -5.24 2.51 -20.27
CA PHE A 56 -4.53 3.29 -19.28
C PHE A 56 -3.29 2.54 -18.78
N ARG A 57 -2.13 2.86 -19.35
CA ARG A 57 -0.82 2.41 -18.85
C ARG A 57 -0.18 3.53 -18.04
N PRO A 58 -0.12 3.43 -16.71
CA PRO A 58 0.54 4.44 -15.90
C PRO A 58 2.04 4.49 -16.22
N GLU A 59 2.54 5.66 -16.59
CA GLU A 59 3.96 5.86 -16.96
C GLU A 59 4.90 5.80 -15.77
N SER A 60 4.40 6.00 -14.53
CA SER A 60 5.21 5.97 -13.32
C SER A 60 4.76 4.87 -12.36
N SER A 61 5.69 4.42 -11.52
CA SER A 61 5.40 3.42 -10.48
C SER A 61 4.37 3.90 -9.45
N LEU A 62 4.31 5.22 -9.18
CA LEU A 62 3.32 5.82 -8.28
C LEU A 62 1.92 5.78 -8.89
N LEU A 63 1.78 6.17 -10.16
CA LEU A 63 0.51 6.08 -10.89
C LEU A 63 0.04 4.63 -11.01
N LYS A 64 0.96 3.70 -11.23
CA LYS A 64 0.63 2.27 -11.27
C LYS A 64 0.09 1.79 -9.92
N ARG A 65 0.66 2.24 -8.81
CA ARG A 65 0.18 1.90 -7.46
C ARG A 65 -1.23 2.45 -7.22
N ASP A 66 -1.48 3.72 -7.52
CA ASP A 66 -2.78 4.34 -7.35
C ASP A 66 -3.84 3.68 -8.25
N TYR A 67 -3.46 3.32 -9.46
CA TYR A 67 -4.32 2.54 -10.35
C TYR A 67 -4.67 1.18 -9.74
N LEU A 68 -3.71 0.45 -9.19
CA LEU A 68 -3.95 -0.87 -8.59
C LEU A 68 -4.76 -0.78 -7.28
N LEU A 69 -4.60 0.27 -6.49
CA LEU A 69 -5.42 0.50 -5.30
C LEU A 69 -6.89 0.77 -5.64
N ASN A 70 -7.13 1.43 -6.78
CA ASN A 70 -8.47 1.77 -7.25
C ASN A 70 -9.02 0.80 -8.30
N SER A 71 -8.27 -0.23 -8.65
CA SER A 71 -8.67 -1.28 -9.59
C SER A 71 -8.84 -2.62 -8.87
N SER A 72 -9.14 -3.67 -9.63
CA SER A 72 -9.16 -5.04 -9.11
C SER A 72 -7.78 -5.64 -8.85
N GLY A 73 -6.71 -4.85 -8.93
CA GLY A 73 -5.34 -5.30 -8.65
C GLY A 73 -5.03 -5.46 -7.17
N LEU A 74 -3.94 -6.17 -6.86
CA LEU A 74 -3.48 -6.43 -5.51
C LEU A 74 -2.08 -5.86 -5.31
N ILE A 75 -1.90 -5.05 -4.27
CA ILE A 75 -0.58 -4.56 -3.83
C ILE A 75 -0.21 -5.29 -2.55
N ILE A 76 0.92 -6.00 -2.59
CA ILE A 76 1.48 -6.70 -1.44
C ILE A 76 2.79 -6.02 -1.08
N SER A 77 2.97 -5.65 0.19
CA SER A 77 4.23 -5.11 0.71
C SER A 77 4.96 -6.15 1.54
N GLY A 78 6.25 -5.93 1.75
CA GLY A 78 7.08 -6.73 2.64
C GLY A 78 8.33 -7.25 1.96
N GLN A 79 9.10 -8.03 2.70
CA GLN A 79 10.21 -8.78 2.13
C GLN A 79 9.65 -9.98 1.37
N ALA A 80 10.27 -10.30 0.24
CA ALA A 80 9.88 -11.43 -0.58
C ALA A 80 10.93 -12.55 -0.47
N PRO A 81 10.88 -13.39 0.56
CA PRO A 81 11.57 -14.66 0.48
C PRO A 81 10.95 -15.48 -0.66
N SER A 82 11.69 -16.45 -1.15
CA SER A 82 11.30 -17.31 -2.30
C SER A 82 9.87 -17.87 -2.21
N VAL A 83 9.37 -18.08 -1.00
CA VAL A 83 7.98 -18.51 -0.75
C VAL A 83 6.96 -17.47 -1.21
N MET A 84 7.22 -16.18 -0.94
CA MET A 84 6.34 -15.10 -1.40
C MET A 84 6.37 -14.93 -2.92
N GLU A 85 7.53 -15.08 -3.52
CA GLU A 85 7.67 -15.01 -4.99
C GLU A 85 6.90 -16.16 -5.65
N LEU A 86 7.03 -17.38 -5.10
CA LEU A 86 6.26 -18.54 -5.56
C LEU A 86 4.75 -18.30 -5.41
N LEU A 87 4.30 -17.85 -4.25
CA LEU A 87 2.89 -17.57 -3.99
C LEU A 87 2.34 -16.53 -4.97
N MET A 88 3.04 -15.41 -5.15
CA MET A 88 2.61 -14.36 -6.08
C MET A 88 2.58 -14.87 -7.52
N GLY A 89 3.56 -15.71 -7.92
CA GLY A 89 3.58 -16.36 -9.23
C GLY A 89 2.35 -17.28 -9.44
N GLN A 90 1.99 -18.07 -8.45
CA GLN A 90 0.81 -18.93 -8.49
C GLN A 90 -0.49 -18.11 -8.55
N MET A 91 -0.59 -17.06 -7.75
CA MET A 91 -1.76 -16.18 -7.76
C MET A 91 -1.92 -15.45 -9.09
N ALA A 92 -0.84 -14.98 -9.69
CA ALA A 92 -0.87 -14.32 -10.99
C ALA A 92 -1.23 -15.28 -12.15
N ALA A 93 -0.85 -16.55 -12.04
CA ALA A 93 -1.15 -17.58 -13.03
C ALA A 93 -2.58 -18.17 -12.90
N HIS A 94 -3.27 -17.88 -11.80
CA HIS A 94 -4.61 -18.40 -11.57
C HIS A 94 -5.62 -17.80 -12.59
N PRO A 95 -6.60 -18.58 -13.10
CA PRO A 95 -7.61 -18.08 -14.06
C PRO A 95 -8.42 -16.87 -13.57
N LEU A 96 -8.61 -16.75 -12.25
CA LEU A 96 -9.19 -15.57 -11.59
C LEU A 96 -8.09 -14.63 -11.06
N GLY A 97 -6.88 -14.74 -11.58
CA GLY A 97 -5.72 -14.00 -11.12
C GLY A 97 -5.92 -12.49 -11.28
N LEU A 98 -5.52 -11.76 -10.25
CA LEU A 98 -5.49 -10.31 -10.24
C LEU A 98 -4.09 -9.82 -10.58
N PRO A 99 -3.94 -8.64 -11.21
CA PRO A 99 -2.64 -8.00 -11.33
C PRO A 99 -2.02 -7.78 -9.94
N ILE A 100 -0.79 -8.24 -9.75
CA ILE A 100 -0.09 -8.13 -8.48
C ILE A 100 1.09 -7.17 -8.62
N LEU A 101 1.20 -6.22 -7.71
CA LEU A 101 2.35 -5.38 -7.51
C LEU A 101 3.01 -5.72 -6.17
N HIS A 102 4.26 -6.11 -6.20
CA HIS A 102 5.05 -6.30 -4.99
C HIS A 102 5.86 -5.05 -4.67
N SER A 103 5.72 -4.55 -3.44
CA SER A 103 6.48 -3.41 -2.91
C SER A 103 7.46 -3.91 -1.85
N HIS A 104 8.74 -3.95 -2.23
CA HIS A 104 9.80 -4.39 -1.32
C HIS A 104 10.02 -3.39 -0.20
N MET A 105 9.77 -3.80 1.03
CA MET A 105 10.03 -3.01 2.24
C MET A 105 10.16 -3.93 3.44
N ASN A 106 10.76 -3.44 4.52
CA ASN A 106 10.87 -4.23 5.74
C ASN A 106 9.48 -4.47 6.38
N SER A 107 9.40 -5.44 7.30
CA SER A 107 8.14 -5.86 7.91
C SER A 107 7.38 -4.69 8.56
N TYR A 108 8.07 -3.85 9.32
CA TYR A 108 7.45 -2.70 9.98
C TYR A 108 6.86 -1.70 8.98
N ASN A 109 7.62 -1.31 7.96
CA ASN A 109 7.13 -0.39 6.93
C ASN A 109 6.01 -1.00 6.10
N GLY A 110 6.04 -2.31 5.89
CA GLY A 110 4.95 -3.05 5.24
C GLY A 110 3.66 -2.98 6.04
N LEU A 111 3.71 -3.30 7.33
CA LEU A 111 2.58 -3.20 8.25
C LEU A 111 2.07 -1.77 8.40
N TYR A 112 2.97 -0.79 8.49
CA TYR A 112 2.61 0.63 8.50
C TYR A 112 1.87 1.05 7.22
N SER A 113 2.32 0.57 6.07
CA SER A 113 1.66 0.83 4.79
C SER A 113 0.27 0.20 4.72
N LEU A 114 0.09 -0.98 5.31
CA LEU A 114 -1.21 -1.63 5.45
C LEU A 114 -2.14 -0.83 6.36
N TYR A 115 -1.64 -0.36 7.52
CA TYR A 115 -2.38 0.48 8.45
C TYR A 115 -2.97 1.73 7.78
N PHE A 116 -2.20 2.39 6.92
CA PHE A 116 -2.62 3.60 6.20
C PHE A 116 -3.32 3.31 4.87
N GLY A 117 -3.73 2.08 4.60
CA GLY A 117 -4.45 1.72 3.38
C GLY A 117 -3.65 1.92 2.08
N LYS A 118 -2.32 1.95 2.16
CA LYS A 118 -1.44 2.13 0.99
C LYS A 118 -1.17 0.83 0.24
N VAL A 119 -1.47 -0.29 0.86
CA VAL A 119 -1.34 -1.65 0.32
C VAL A 119 -2.51 -2.50 0.78
N HIS A 120 -2.79 -3.59 0.07
CA HIS A 120 -3.89 -4.51 0.38
C HIS A 120 -3.46 -5.62 1.34
N ALA A 121 -2.20 -6.01 1.27
CA ALA A 121 -1.62 -7.03 2.14
C ALA A 121 -0.18 -6.67 2.50
N ALA A 122 0.28 -7.14 3.66
CA ALA A 122 1.65 -7.00 4.10
C ALA A 122 2.21 -8.35 4.55
N ALA A 123 3.38 -8.72 4.02
CA ALA A 123 4.14 -9.86 4.51
C ALA A 123 5.11 -9.39 5.58
N ALA A 124 5.07 -10.03 6.74
CA ALA A 124 5.91 -9.72 7.87
C ALA A 124 6.41 -11.01 8.55
N GLY A 125 7.67 -11.01 8.95
CA GLY A 125 8.28 -12.11 9.71
C GLY A 125 8.18 -11.86 11.22
N VAL A 126 6.97 -11.74 11.75
CA VAL A 126 6.69 -11.49 13.17
C VAL A 126 5.73 -12.55 13.69
N PHE A 127 5.67 -12.71 15.00
CA PHE A 127 4.66 -13.57 15.60
C PHE A 127 3.26 -12.96 15.42
N ALA A 128 2.26 -13.83 15.21
CA ALA A 128 0.89 -13.40 14.98
C ALA A 128 0.33 -12.53 16.12
N GLU A 129 0.72 -12.83 17.35
CA GLU A 129 0.36 -12.09 18.56
C GLU A 129 0.90 -10.65 18.61
N ASP A 130 2.03 -10.41 17.94
CA ASP A 130 2.67 -9.08 17.89
C ASP A 130 2.05 -8.17 16.81
N ILE A 131 1.32 -8.73 15.85
CA ILE A 131 0.75 -7.95 14.73
C ILE A 131 -0.43 -7.08 15.20
N THR A 132 -1.33 -7.64 15.98
CA THR A 132 -2.55 -6.95 16.42
C THR A 132 -2.28 -5.64 17.18
N PRO A 133 -1.31 -5.59 18.12
CA PRO A 133 -0.92 -4.33 18.77
C PRO A 133 -0.32 -3.28 17.83
N LEU A 134 0.32 -3.73 16.74
CA LEU A 134 0.91 -2.83 15.74
C LEU A 134 -0.12 -2.19 14.80
N LEU A 135 -1.31 -2.78 14.68
CA LEU A 135 -2.37 -2.37 13.75
C LEU A 135 -3.71 -2.17 14.49
N PRO A 136 -3.77 -1.27 15.49
CA PRO A 136 -4.96 -1.09 16.31
C PRO A 136 -6.14 -0.57 15.49
N GLY A 137 -7.33 -1.15 15.74
CA GLY A 137 -8.58 -0.66 15.16
C GLY A 137 -8.84 -1.08 13.71
N ILE A 138 -8.00 -1.91 13.13
CA ILE A 138 -8.21 -2.45 11.78
C ILE A 138 -8.61 -3.93 11.88
N PRO A 139 -9.71 -4.36 11.23
CA PRO A 139 -10.00 -5.77 11.10
C PRO A 139 -8.96 -6.44 10.18
N LEU A 140 -8.29 -7.49 10.68
CA LEU A 140 -7.23 -8.18 9.99
C LEU A 140 -7.57 -9.65 9.80
N ALA A 141 -7.21 -10.19 8.63
CA ALA A 141 -7.06 -11.61 8.41
C ALA A 141 -5.57 -11.95 8.43
N LEU A 142 -5.17 -12.85 9.33
CA LEU A 142 -3.79 -13.35 9.43
C LEU A 142 -3.69 -14.69 8.72
N LEU A 143 -2.70 -14.79 7.85
CA LEU A 143 -2.39 -16.02 7.11
C LEU A 143 -0.93 -16.39 7.38
N THR A 144 -0.70 -17.45 8.14
CA THR A 144 0.64 -18.02 8.34
C THR A 144 1.06 -18.78 7.09
N LEU A 145 2.13 -18.32 6.45
CA LEU A 145 2.65 -18.92 5.23
C LEU A 145 3.70 -20.02 5.55
N TYR A 146 4.59 -19.75 6.49
CA TYR A 146 5.64 -20.66 6.93
C TYR A 146 6.26 -20.19 8.25
N GLU A 147 6.95 -21.07 8.90
CA GLU A 147 7.76 -20.79 10.09
C GLU A 147 9.24 -20.97 9.76
N PHE A 148 10.08 -20.16 10.38
CA PHE A 148 11.53 -20.24 10.22
C PHE A 148 12.24 -19.97 11.53
N THR A 149 13.43 -20.54 11.66
CA THR A 149 14.28 -20.33 12.83
C THR A 149 15.32 -19.25 12.52
N LEU A 150 15.41 -18.24 13.35
CA LEU A 150 16.51 -17.28 13.30
C LEU A 150 17.77 -17.89 13.90
N GLY A 151 18.89 -17.67 13.24
CA GLY A 151 20.19 -18.13 13.68
C GLY A 151 21.25 -17.04 13.55
N LEU A 152 22.34 -17.22 14.29
CA LEU A 152 23.51 -16.37 14.17
C LEU A 152 24.51 -17.01 13.20
N TYR A 153 24.89 -16.24 12.18
CA TYR A 153 25.99 -16.63 11.30
C TYR A 153 27.31 -16.21 11.95
N ILE A 154 28.17 -17.16 12.21
CA ILE A 154 29.48 -16.93 12.83
C ILE A 154 30.59 -17.44 11.90
N LYS A 155 31.80 -16.93 12.12
CA LYS A 155 32.97 -17.40 11.38
C LYS A 155 33.21 -18.90 11.60
N GLU A 156 33.61 -19.59 10.56
CA GLU A 156 33.97 -21.00 10.61
C GLU A 156 34.95 -21.29 11.76
N GLY A 157 34.71 -22.39 12.47
CA GLY A 157 35.48 -22.76 13.66
C GLY A 157 35.14 -21.97 14.92
N ASN A 158 34.19 -21.03 14.88
CA ASN A 158 33.74 -20.24 16.04
C ASN A 158 34.87 -19.67 16.89
N PRO A 159 35.79 -18.87 16.32
CA PRO A 159 37.02 -18.44 17.02
C PRO A 159 36.77 -17.54 18.23
N LYS A 160 35.53 -17.08 18.43
CA LYS A 160 35.12 -16.27 19.58
C LYS A 160 34.26 -17.00 20.59
N ASP A 161 34.09 -18.28 20.38
CA ASP A 161 33.29 -19.18 21.24
C ASP A 161 31.92 -18.59 21.58
N ILE A 162 31.16 -18.25 20.51
CA ILE A 162 29.80 -17.71 20.61
C ILE A 162 28.85 -18.89 20.75
N SER A 163 28.16 -19.00 21.87
CA SER A 163 27.23 -20.08 22.17
C SER A 163 25.76 -19.66 22.15
N GLY A 164 25.48 -18.36 22.22
CA GLY A 164 24.11 -17.86 22.25
C GLY A 164 24.00 -16.35 22.17
N ILE A 165 22.76 -15.86 22.28
CA ILE A 165 22.45 -14.44 22.23
C ILE A 165 23.12 -13.64 23.32
N GLN A 166 23.35 -14.24 24.50
CA GLN A 166 24.00 -13.61 25.65
C GLN A 166 25.42 -13.13 25.31
N ASP A 167 26.11 -13.85 24.42
CA ASP A 167 27.46 -13.50 24.00
C ASP A 167 27.54 -12.20 23.19
N LEU A 168 26.40 -11.77 22.57
CA LEU A 168 26.34 -10.56 21.79
C LEU A 168 26.53 -9.28 22.62
N THR A 169 26.45 -9.37 23.95
CA THR A 169 26.74 -8.26 24.88
C THR A 169 28.25 -8.06 25.13
N ARG A 170 29.07 -9.00 24.70
CA ARG A 170 30.56 -8.93 24.90
C ARG A 170 31.16 -7.83 24.04
N LYS A 171 32.11 -7.10 24.60
CA LYS A 171 32.79 -5.97 23.91
C LYS A 171 33.66 -6.37 22.72
N ASP A 172 34.06 -7.63 22.65
CA ASP A 172 34.88 -8.16 21.55
C ASP A 172 34.05 -8.66 20.36
N ILE A 173 32.71 -8.66 20.49
CA ILE A 173 31.79 -9.06 19.43
C ILE A 173 31.29 -7.84 18.65
N ILE A 174 31.37 -7.92 17.33
CA ILE A 174 30.80 -6.94 16.43
C ILE A 174 29.66 -7.63 15.69
N LEU A 175 28.44 -7.19 15.97
CA LEU A 175 27.23 -7.71 15.31
C LEU A 175 26.92 -6.88 14.07
N ALA A 176 26.91 -7.52 12.92
CA ALA A 176 26.30 -6.94 11.72
C ALA A 176 24.77 -7.15 11.78
N ASN A 177 24.07 -6.11 12.18
CA ASN A 177 22.63 -6.16 12.31
C ASN A 177 21.97 -5.58 11.06
N ARG A 178 20.69 -5.92 10.86
CA ARG A 178 19.85 -5.34 9.81
C ARG A 178 19.32 -3.97 10.22
N GLU A 179 18.71 -3.29 9.25
CA GLU A 179 18.05 -2.01 9.49
C GLU A 179 16.97 -2.08 10.57
N LYS A 180 16.75 -0.98 11.26
CA LYS A 180 15.67 -0.85 12.24
C LYS A 180 14.31 -1.11 11.59
N GLY A 181 13.50 -1.97 12.21
CA GLY A 181 12.19 -2.37 11.68
C GLY A 181 12.23 -3.64 10.79
N SER A 182 13.40 -4.21 10.56
CA SER A 182 13.52 -5.58 10.06
C SER A 182 13.24 -6.57 11.19
N THR A 183 12.65 -7.71 10.83
CA THR A 183 12.27 -8.79 11.79
C THR A 183 13.35 -9.88 11.89
N SER A 184 14.57 -9.49 11.94
CA SER A 184 15.68 -10.42 12.17
C SER A 184 16.61 -9.88 13.24
#